data_dca1f7d72a528bad47bed35984856df3
#
_entry.id   dca1f7d72a528bad47bed35984856df3
#
_cell.length_a   1.000
_cell.length_b   1.000
_cell.length_c   1.000
_cell.angle_alpha   90.00
_cell.angle_beta   90.00
_cell.angle_gamma   90.00
#
_symmetry.space_group_name_H-M   'P 1'
#
loop_
_entity.id
_entity.type
_entity.pdbx_description
1 polymer ?
#
loop_
_entity_poly.entity_id
_entity_poly.type
_entity_poly.pdbx_seq_one_letter_code
_entity_poly.pdbx_strand_id
1 'polypeptide(L)'
;MSSHALHPKLTLFTYHFFACPANIHLCLHRIASDGVLRLPLSISRKIGYPSSEIFYAPGSYIYGVSMFHQLHCLDILRRSFWRETYFRNTSDAEFHDHRAHCLDFLRQAIMCNGDVTMTYWWNKNYTYTDQQTGEERYTEEYLKMDRKERAQGTKLLWDVEHQCRSFERIHEWTGRHQLRDEEYWKEAPGFKKTEGEHGVF
;
A
#
# COMPACT_ATOMS: atom_id res chain seq x y z
N MET A 1 27.82 -27.15 -9.40
CA MET A 1 26.55 -27.17 -8.69
C MET A 1 25.97 -25.77 -8.79
N SER A 2 25.03 -25.59 -9.70
CA SER A 2 24.53 -24.26 -10.12
C SER A 2 23.34 -23.86 -9.24
N SER A 3 23.49 -22.81 -8.43
CA SER A 3 22.41 -22.21 -7.66
C SER A 3 21.56 -21.34 -8.59
N HIS A 4 20.45 -21.87 -9.08
CA HIS A 4 19.45 -21.07 -9.77
C HIS A 4 18.65 -20.30 -8.71
N ALA A 5 19.10 -19.07 -8.43
CA ALA A 5 18.28 -18.07 -7.75
C ALA A 5 17.09 -17.75 -8.66
N LEU A 6 15.90 -18.16 -8.23
CA LEU A 6 14.64 -17.74 -8.82
C LEU A 6 14.45 -16.24 -8.59
N HIS A 7 14.96 -15.41 -9.51
CA HIS A 7 14.51 -14.02 -9.60
C HIS A 7 13.05 -14.04 -10.09
N PRO A 8 12.10 -13.54 -9.29
CA PRO A 8 10.75 -13.33 -9.80
C PRO A 8 10.85 -12.32 -10.95
N LYS A 9 10.41 -12.70 -12.13
CA LYS A 9 10.28 -11.79 -13.27
C LYS A 9 9.43 -10.62 -12.84
N LEU A 10 10.05 -9.43 -12.75
CA LEU A 10 9.35 -8.16 -12.61
C LEU A 10 8.53 -7.97 -13.89
N THR A 11 7.23 -8.06 -13.76
CA THR A 11 6.31 -7.76 -14.87
C THR A 11 6.02 -6.26 -14.79
N LEU A 12 6.28 -5.53 -15.86
CA LEU A 12 5.83 -4.14 -16.02
C LEU A 12 4.30 -4.13 -15.94
N PHE A 13 3.77 -3.52 -14.93
CA PHE A 13 2.35 -3.20 -14.82
C PHE A 13 2.20 -1.70 -14.98
N THR A 14 1.56 -1.28 -16.04
CA THR A 14 0.87 0.00 -16.10
C THR A 14 -0.23 -0.06 -15.04
N TYR A 15 -0.05 0.64 -13.93
CA TYR A 15 -1.14 0.88 -13.01
C TYR A 15 -2.16 1.78 -13.70
N HIS A 16 -3.06 1.19 -14.46
CA HIS A 16 -4.39 1.76 -14.47
C HIS A 16 -4.86 1.65 -13.02
N PHE A 17 -5.03 2.80 -12.38
CA PHE A 17 -5.68 2.89 -11.08
C PHE A 17 -6.74 1.81 -11.03
N PHE A 18 -6.58 0.80 -10.17
CA PHE A 18 -7.71 0.01 -9.74
C PHE A 18 -8.78 1.05 -9.42
N ALA A 19 -9.75 1.18 -10.30
CA ALA A 19 -10.84 2.10 -10.09
C ALA A 19 -11.53 1.60 -8.81
N CYS A 20 -11.04 2.10 -7.68
CA CYS A 20 -11.84 2.06 -6.47
C CYS A 20 -13.11 2.80 -6.86
N PRO A 21 -14.24 2.10 -7.11
CA PRO A 21 -15.42 2.74 -7.58
C PRO A 21 -15.81 3.77 -6.53
N ALA A 22 -15.86 5.03 -6.93
CA ALA A 22 -16.40 6.20 -6.24
C ALA A 22 -16.14 6.36 -4.71
N ASN A 23 -15.65 5.33 -3.99
CA ASN A 23 -15.45 5.36 -2.55
C ASN A 23 -14.13 4.69 -2.12
N ILE A 24 -13.05 5.48 -2.16
CA ILE A 24 -11.72 5.07 -1.69
C ILE A 24 -11.74 4.57 -0.23
N HIS A 25 -12.72 5.02 0.58
CA HIS A 25 -12.88 4.62 1.96
C HIS A 25 -13.17 3.12 2.12
N LEU A 26 -14.13 2.62 1.35
CA LEU A 26 -14.50 1.20 1.38
C LEU A 26 -13.38 0.31 0.80
N CYS A 27 -12.67 0.81 -0.20
CA CYS A 27 -11.61 0.07 -0.87
C CYS A 27 -10.40 -0.14 0.05
N LEU A 28 -9.83 0.90 0.64
CA LEU A 28 -8.69 0.80 1.53
C LEU A 28 -9.00 -0.04 2.77
N HIS A 29 -10.16 0.19 3.38
CA HIS A 29 -10.58 -0.58 4.56
C HIS A 29 -10.71 -2.08 4.26
N ARG A 30 -11.36 -2.45 3.16
CA ARG A 30 -11.56 -3.85 2.77
C ARG A 30 -10.24 -4.55 2.47
N ILE A 31 -9.35 -3.89 1.72
CA ILE A 31 -8.05 -4.46 1.34
C ILE A 31 -7.15 -4.58 2.58
N ALA A 32 -7.14 -3.60 3.47
CA ALA A 32 -6.29 -3.62 4.67
C ALA A 32 -6.59 -4.81 5.60
N SER A 33 -7.86 -5.24 5.68
CA SER A 33 -8.28 -6.36 6.53
C SER A 33 -7.81 -7.73 6.05
N ASP A 34 -7.36 -7.85 4.80
CA ASP A 34 -6.99 -9.15 4.20
C ASP A 34 -5.58 -9.63 4.58
N GLY A 35 -4.83 -8.82 5.33
CA GLY A 35 -3.40 -9.03 5.57
C GLY A 35 -3.02 -10.04 6.65
N VAL A 36 -3.98 -10.55 7.43
CA VAL A 36 -3.73 -11.48 8.54
C VAL A 36 -3.87 -12.90 8.08
N LEU A 37 -2.85 -13.71 8.35
CA LEU A 37 -2.71 -15.05 7.83
C LEU A 37 -2.70 -16.10 8.95
N ARG A 38 -3.26 -17.26 8.64
CA ARG A 38 -3.06 -18.51 9.36
C ARG A 38 -2.14 -19.40 8.53
N LEU A 39 -0.94 -19.67 9.02
CA LEU A 39 0.05 -20.48 8.32
C LEU A 39 0.42 -21.72 9.12
N PRO A 40 0.54 -22.90 8.49
CA PRO A 40 0.99 -24.11 9.14
C PRO A 40 2.48 -24.04 9.52
N LEU A 41 2.89 -24.84 10.49
CA LEU A 41 4.28 -24.93 10.97
C LEU A 41 5.30 -25.12 9.84
N SER A 42 4.95 -25.86 8.80
CA SER A 42 5.82 -26.13 7.65
C SER A 42 6.18 -24.87 6.86
N ILE A 43 5.28 -23.88 6.80
CA ILE A 43 5.53 -22.56 6.20
C ILE A 43 6.18 -21.63 7.23
N SER A 44 5.68 -21.61 8.47
CA SER A 44 6.23 -20.79 9.56
C SER A 44 7.74 -20.97 9.73
N ARG A 45 8.24 -22.22 9.71
CA ARG A 45 9.66 -22.52 9.80
C ARG A 45 10.52 -21.91 8.67
N LYS A 46 9.94 -21.64 7.50
CA LYS A 46 10.65 -21.07 6.36
C LYS A 46 10.74 -19.54 6.43
N ILE A 47 9.89 -18.89 7.23
CA ILE A 47 9.87 -17.42 7.38
C ILE A 47 11.04 -16.92 8.20
N GLY A 48 11.58 -17.77 9.11
CA GLY A 48 12.75 -17.44 9.92
C GLY A 48 12.48 -16.54 11.14
N TYR A 49 11.24 -16.07 11.31
CA TYR A 49 10.80 -15.31 12.48
C TYR A 49 9.73 -16.10 13.25
N PRO A 50 9.84 -16.22 14.59
CA PRO A 50 8.80 -16.85 15.38
C PRO A 50 7.54 -16.00 15.40
N SER A 51 6.39 -16.67 15.44
CA SER A 51 5.10 -16.01 15.63
C SER A 51 4.26 -16.80 16.62
N SER A 52 3.18 -16.21 17.09
CA SER A 52 2.28 -16.84 18.04
C SER A 52 1.51 -17.99 17.40
N GLU A 53 1.43 -19.13 18.10
CA GLU A 53 0.54 -20.20 17.73
C GLU A 53 -0.91 -19.81 18.00
N ILE A 54 -1.80 -20.20 17.09
CA ILE A 54 -3.22 -19.91 17.23
C ILE A 54 -3.81 -20.85 18.28
N PHE A 55 -4.32 -20.34 19.39
CA PHE A 55 -4.66 -21.10 20.60
C PHE A 55 -5.66 -22.24 20.37
N TYR A 56 -6.60 -22.10 19.43
CA TYR A 56 -7.58 -23.14 19.08
C TYR A 56 -7.17 -24.00 17.87
N ALA A 57 -6.02 -23.72 17.24
CA ALA A 57 -5.57 -24.41 16.04
C ALA A 57 -4.08 -24.82 16.16
N PRO A 58 -3.76 -25.83 16.99
CA PRO A 58 -2.39 -26.30 17.17
C PRO A 58 -1.67 -26.57 15.86
N GLY A 59 -0.41 -26.16 15.76
CA GLY A 59 0.39 -26.25 14.55
C GLY A 59 0.12 -25.17 13.51
N SER A 60 -0.74 -24.21 13.81
CA SER A 60 -1.02 -23.04 12.99
C SER A 60 -0.54 -21.76 13.68
N TYR A 61 0.06 -20.86 12.91
CA TYR A 61 0.69 -19.63 13.42
C TYR A 61 0.12 -18.41 12.72
N ILE A 62 -0.02 -17.30 13.48
CA ILE A 62 -0.50 -16.04 12.95
C ILE A 62 0.67 -15.27 12.33
N TYR A 63 0.45 -14.68 11.14
CA TYR A 63 1.38 -13.78 10.47
C TYR A 63 0.63 -12.63 9.81
N GLY A 64 1.36 -11.56 9.51
CA GLY A 64 0.86 -10.44 8.73
C GLY A 64 1.68 -10.24 7.45
N VAL A 65 1.04 -9.87 6.35
CA VAL A 65 1.73 -9.42 5.15
C VAL A 65 1.93 -7.91 5.23
N SER A 66 3.19 -7.47 5.26
CA SER A 66 3.57 -6.07 5.48
C SER A 66 2.87 -5.08 4.55
N MET A 67 2.65 -5.44 3.29
CA MET A 67 1.93 -4.59 2.33
C MET A 67 0.51 -4.22 2.81
N PHE A 68 -0.22 -5.16 3.39
CA PHE A 68 -1.58 -4.89 3.89
C PHE A 68 -1.55 -4.06 5.17
N HIS A 69 -0.53 -4.25 6.01
CA HIS A 69 -0.34 -3.36 7.16
C HIS A 69 0.01 -1.93 6.72
N GLN A 70 0.80 -1.76 5.65
CA GLN A 70 1.06 -0.44 5.05
C GLN A 70 -0.24 0.22 4.54
N LEU A 71 -1.11 -0.54 3.90
CA LEU A 71 -2.43 -0.06 3.46
C LEU A 71 -3.34 0.29 4.64
N HIS A 72 -3.28 -0.50 5.73
CA HIS A 72 -3.95 -0.17 6.99
C HIS A 72 -3.43 1.14 7.58
N CYS A 73 -2.11 1.30 7.69
CA CYS A 73 -1.49 2.53 8.17
C CYS A 73 -1.93 3.75 7.34
N LEU A 74 -1.99 3.60 6.03
CA LEU A 74 -2.47 4.66 5.14
C LEU A 74 -3.94 5.02 5.41
N ASP A 75 -4.79 4.01 5.66
CA ASP A 75 -6.20 4.23 6.01
C ASP A 75 -6.37 4.91 7.38
N ILE A 76 -5.59 4.53 8.39
CA ILE A 76 -5.55 5.21 9.69
C ILE A 76 -5.16 6.68 9.54
N LEU A 77 -4.09 6.99 8.80
CA LEU A 77 -3.68 8.35 8.55
C LEU A 77 -4.76 9.15 7.82
N ARG A 78 -5.38 8.58 6.81
CA ARG A 78 -6.51 9.19 6.11
C ARG A 78 -7.68 9.50 7.07
N ARG A 79 -8.11 8.55 7.91
CA ARG A 79 -9.17 8.74 8.89
C ARG A 79 -8.82 9.76 9.96
N SER A 80 -7.55 9.91 10.27
CA SER A 80 -7.09 10.84 11.30
C SER A 80 -7.40 12.31 10.99
N PHE A 81 -7.69 12.66 9.72
CA PHE A 81 -8.19 14.00 9.36
C PHE A 81 -9.61 14.28 9.85
N TRP A 82 -10.37 13.24 10.20
CA TRP A 82 -11.74 13.32 10.73
C TRP A 82 -11.82 12.62 12.08
N ARG A 83 -10.98 13.05 13.02
CA ARG A 83 -10.83 12.43 14.34
C ARG A 83 -12.15 12.23 15.05
N GLU A 84 -12.99 13.28 15.10
CA GLU A 84 -14.28 13.28 15.79
C GLU A 84 -15.28 12.25 15.22
N THR A 85 -15.06 11.82 13.99
CA THR A 85 -15.89 10.80 13.35
C THR A 85 -15.39 9.39 13.62
N TYR A 86 -14.07 9.17 13.48
CA TYR A 86 -13.50 7.81 13.47
C TYR A 86 -12.82 7.42 14.78
N PHE A 87 -12.36 8.39 15.59
CA PHE A 87 -11.56 8.14 16.79
C PHE A 87 -12.14 8.84 18.04
N ARG A 88 -13.46 8.98 18.09
CA ARG A 88 -14.17 9.70 19.18
C ARG A 88 -13.87 9.11 20.55
N ASN A 89 -13.75 7.78 20.65
CA ASN A 89 -13.55 7.06 21.90
C ASN A 89 -12.07 6.70 22.16
N THR A 90 -11.15 7.16 21.31
CA THR A 90 -9.72 6.90 21.44
C THR A 90 -9.08 8.02 22.27
N SER A 91 -8.26 7.68 23.24
CA SER A 91 -7.51 8.66 24.04
C SER A 91 -6.53 9.45 23.18
N ASP A 92 -6.15 10.65 23.61
CA ASP A 92 -5.18 11.49 22.89
C ASP A 92 -3.84 10.78 22.74
N ALA A 93 -3.35 10.14 23.79
CA ALA A 93 -2.09 9.42 23.78
C ALA A 93 -2.11 8.27 22.74
N GLU A 94 -3.11 7.39 22.83
CA GLU A 94 -3.27 6.26 21.91
C GLU A 94 -3.42 6.71 20.45
N PHE A 95 -4.20 7.78 20.22
CA PHE A 95 -4.38 8.35 18.88
C PHE A 95 -3.07 8.89 18.31
N HIS A 96 -2.27 9.60 19.10
CA HIS A 96 -0.97 10.12 18.68
C HIS A 96 0.05 9.02 18.45
N ASP A 97 0.13 8.05 19.35
CA ASP A 97 1.08 6.93 19.26
C ASP A 97 0.79 6.07 18.02
N HIS A 98 -0.48 5.77 17.76
CA HIS A 98 -0.86 4.98 16.58
C HIS A 98 -0.52 5.72 15.28
N ARG A 99 -0.79 7.03 15.20
CA ARG A 99 -0.40 7.83 14.03
C ARG A 99 1.09 7.90 13.81
N ALA A 100 1.85 8.10 14.89
CA ALA A 100 3.31 8.15 14.84
C ALA A 100 3.89 6.81 14.36
N HIS A 101 3.38 5.69 14.90
CA HIS A 101 3.71 4.34 14.45
C HIS A 101 3.41 4.14 12.96
N CYS A 102 2.20 4.49 12.51
CA CYS A 102 1.80 4.37 11.12
C CYS A 102 2.69 5.18 10.17
N LEU A 103 3.01 6.41 10.53
CA LEU A 103 3.91 7.26 9.74
C LEU A 103 5.31 6.64 9.62
N ASP A 104 5.88 6.16 10.74
CA ASP A 104 7.22 5.58 10.74
C ASP A 104 7.26 4.27 9.96
N PHE A 105 6.24 3.43 10.09
CA PHE A 105 6.14 2.18 9.33
C PHE A 105 6.09 2.43 7.82
N LEU A 106 5.30 3.40 7.36
CA LEU A 106 5.23 3.79 5.96
C LEU A 106 6.55 4.41 5.47
N ARG A 107 7.20 5.25 6.28
CA ARG A 107 8.52 5.79 5.96
C ARG A 107 9.53 4.66 5.74
N GLN A 108 9.59 3.67 6.63
CA GLN A 108 10.49 2.53 6.52
C GLN A 108 10.18 1.72 5.25
N ALA A 109 8.91 1.50 4.93
CA ALA A 109 8.49 0.77 3.74
C ALA A 109 8.92 1.48 2.45
N ILE A 110 8.71 2.80 2.37
CA ILE A 110 9.13 3.61 1.22
C ILE A 110 10.65 3.56 1.04
N MET A 111 11.41 3.72 2.13
CA MET A 111 12.87 3.65 2.09
C MET A 111 13.39 2.26 1.70
N CYS A 112 12.74 1.20 2.18
CA CYS A 112 13.12 -0.18 1.88
C CYS A 112 12.83 -0.56 0.42
N ASN A 113 11.69 -0.14 -0.13
CA ASN A 113 11.32 -0.42 -1.52
C ASN A 113 12.15 0.40 -2.52
N GLY A 114 12.53 1.63 -2.14
CA GLY A 114 13.44 2.48 -2.92
C GLY A 114 13.01 2.61 -4.38
N ASP A 115 11.78 3.06 -4.63
CA ASP A 115 11.33 3.26 -6.00
C ASP A 115 12.19 4.32 -6.68
N VAL A 116 12.88 3.91 -7.75
CA VAL A 116 13.80 4.76 -8.53
C VAL A 116 13.17 5.28 -9.81
N THR A 117 11.87 5.12 -9.97
CA THR A 117 11.14 5.66 -11.12
C THR A 117 11.26 7.18 -11.16
N MET A 118 11.63 7.70 -12.30
CA MET A 118 11.81 9.14 -12.48
C MET A 118 10.47 9.82 -12.73
N THR A 119 10.12 10.76 -11.86
CA THR A 119 9.07 11.74 -12.12
C THR A 119 9.64 12.89 -12.93
N TYR A 120 8.81 13.61 -13.66
CA TYR A 120 9.28 14.67 -14.54
C TYR A 120 8.41 15.91 -14.48
N TRP A 121 9.00 17.06 -14.83
CA TRP A 121 8.30 18.36 -14.92
C TRP A 121 7.95 18.66 -16.36
N TRP A 122 6.69 18.97 -16.61
CA TRP A 122 6.17 19.21 -17.94
C TRP A 122 5.17 20.36 -17.95
N ASN A 123 5.14 21.13 -19.02
CA ASN A 123 4.18 22.22 -19.18
C ASN A 123 3.10 21.78 -20.18
N LYS A 124 2.06 21.15 -19.69
CA LYS A 124 0.95 20.61 -20.50
C LYS A 124 0.16 21.67 -21.27
N ASN A 125 0.28 22.96 -20.91
CA ASN A 125 -0.40 24.05 -21.63
C ASN A 125 0.19 24.28 -23.03
N TYR A 126 1.39 23.79 -23.29
CA TYR A 126 2.12 24.00 -24.54
C TYR A 126 2.46 22.68 -25.23
N THR A 127 1.68 21.63 -25.02
CA THR A 127 1.91 20.35 -25.65
C THR A 127 0.78 19.94 -26.58
N TYR A 128 1.09 19.07 -27.53
CA TYR A 128 0.14 18.44 -28.41
C TYR A 128 0.56 16.97 -28.63
N THR A 129 -0.40 16.13 -28.95
CA THR A 129 -0.12 14.75 -29.38
C THR A 129 0.10 14.70 -30.87
N ASP A 130 1.28 14.28 -31.28
CA ASP A 130 1.60 14.02 -32.69
C ASP A 130 0.72 12.87 -33.22
N GLN A 131 -0.10 13.15 -34.21
CA GLN A 131 -1.09 12.19 -34.75
C GLN A 131 -0.44 11.01 -35.49
N GLN A 132 0.83 11.14 -35.90
CA GLN A 132 1.54 10.09 -36.63
C GLN A 132 2.26 9.12 -35.69
N THR A 133 2.86 9.66 -34.62
CA THR A 133 3.66 8.88 -33.67
C THR A 133 2.94 8.55 -32.38
N GLY A 134 1.85 9.28 -32.03
CA GLY A 134 1.19 9.21 -30.72
C GLY A 134 1.98 9.87 -29.58
N GLU A 135 3.15 10.44 -29.88
CA GLU A 135 4.01 11.07 -28.87
C GLU A 135 3.50 12.48 -28.53
N GLU A 136 3.65 12.83 -27.26
CA GLU A 136 3.39 14.19 -26.79
C GLU A 136 4.63 15.07 -27.03
N ARG A 137 4.41 16.19 -27.72
CA ARG A 137 5.47 17.13 -28.12
C ARG A 137 5.13 18.55 -27.70
N TYR A 138 6.17 19.38 -27.52
CA TYR A 138 6.00 20.81 -27.30
C TYR A 138 5.64 21.55 -28.59
N THR A 139 4.79 22.58 -28.46
CA THR A 139 4.44 23.48 -29.54
C THR A 139 5.64 24.34 -29.97
N GLU A 140 5.61 24.84 -31.20
CA GLU A 140 6.63 25.77 -31.69
C GLU A 140 6.67 27.07 -30.87
N GLU A 141 5.54 27.52 -30.35
CA GLU A 141 5.45 28.68 -29.47
C GLU A 141 6.32 28.47 -28.23
N TYR A 142 6.17 27.34 -27.53
CA TYR A 142 6.98 27.01 -26.36
C TYR A 142 8.48 26.93 -26.68
N LEU A 143 8.84 26.38 -27.83
CA LEU A 143 10.24 26.21 -28.23
C LEU A 143 10.92 27.58 -28.53
N LYS A 144 10.14 28.59 -28.86
CA LYS A 144 10.64 29.99 -29.08
C LYS A 144 10.77 30.81 -27.80
N MET A 145 10.16 30.37 -26.69
CA MET A 145 10.25 31.04 -25.40
C MET A 145 11.66 30.96 -24.81
N ASP A 146 12.02 31.97 -24.02
CA ASP A 146 13.26 31.92 -23.25
C ASP A 146 13.19 30.86 -22.12
N ARG A 147 14.33 30.61 -21.46
CA ARG A 147 14.41 29.56 -20.41
C ARG A 147 13.55 29.89 -19.19
N LYS A 148 13.39 31.18 -18.84
CA LYS A 148 12.61 31.60 -17.70
C LYS A 148 11.12 31.49 -18.00
N GLU A 149 10.70 31.88 -19.19
CA GLU A 149 9.32 31.73 -19.66
C GLU A 149 8.92 30.24 -19.70
N ARG A 150 9.78 29.38 -20.24
CA ARG A 150 9.51 27.92 -20.27
C ARG A 150 9.35 27.30 -18.90
N ALA A 151 10.07 27.79 -17.89
CA ALA A 151 9.97 27.28 -16.52
C ALA A 151 8.64 27.66 -15.85
N GLN A 152 7.98 28.73 -16.31
CA GLN A 152 6.70 29.16 -15.77
C GLN A 152 5.60 28.20 -16.16
N GLY A 153 4.74 27.79 -15.20
CA GLY A 153 3.62 26.88 -15.42
C GLY A 153 4.01 25.40 -15.58
N THR A 154 5.30 25.06 -15.45
CA THR A 154 5.76 23.68 -15.39
C THR A 154 5.27 23.03 -14.10
N LYS A 155 4.69 21.82 -14.19
CA LYS A 155 4.18 21.05 -13.05
C LYS A 155 4.87 19.70 -12.98
N LEU A 156 5.06 19.20 -11.77
CA LEU A 156 5.49 17.83 -11.55
C LEU A 156 4.39 16.86 -12.02
N LEU A 157 4.76 15.91 -12.86
CA LEU A 157 3.91 14.80 -13.28
C LEU A 157 4.38 13.53 -12.59
N TRP A 158 3.43 12.85 -11.98
CA TRP A 158 3.60 11.58 -11.26
C TRP A 158 2.87 10.42 -11.95
N ASP A 159 2.22 10.66 -13.07
CA ASP A 159 1.60 9.65 -13.91
C ASP A 159 2.68 8.99 -14.78
N VAL A 160 3.48 8.16 -14.13
CA VAL A 160 4.64 7.46 -14.69
C VAL A 160 4.51 5.96 -14.43
N GLU A 161 5.09 5.16 -15.30
CA GLU A 161 5.12 3.72 -15.14
C GLU A 161 6.10 3.31 -14.03
N HIS A 162 5.64 2.47 -13.11
CA HIS A 162 6.44 1.92 -12.02
C HIS A 162 6.67 0.42 -12.22
N GLN A 163 7.82 -0.06 -11.79
CA GLN A 163 8.08 -1.49 -11.70
C GLN A 163 7.57 -2.02 -10.36
N CYS A 164 6.50 -2.80 -10.40
CA CYS A 164 5.82 -3.29 -9.20
C CYS A 164 5.80 -4.82 -9.13
N ARG A 165 5.64 -5.35 -7.92
CA ARG A 165 5.18 -6.73 -7.74
C ARG A 165 3.69 -6.79 -8.09
N SER A 166 3.23 -7.95 -8.60
CA SER A 166 1.79 -8.12 -8.85
C SER A 166 1.02 -8.10 -7.54
N PHE A 167 0.24 -7.05 -7.36
CA PHE A 167 -0.69 -6.91 -6.22
C PHE A 167 -1.72 -8.04 -6.24
N GLU A 168 -2.28 -8.35 -7.39
CA GLU A 168 -3.32 -9.36 -7.59
C GLU A 168 -2.85 -10.74 -7.10
N ARG A 169 -1.65 -11.14 -7.48
CA ARG A 169 -1.08 -12.44 -7.05
C ARG A 169 -0.83 -12.50 -5.55
N ILE A 170 -0.36 -11.40 -4.96
CA ILE A 170 -0.14 -11.31 -3.51
C ILE A 170 -1.49 -11.37 -2.80
N HIS A 171 -2.47 -10.60 -3.24
CA HIS A 171 -3.82 -10.54 -2.66
C HIS A 171 -4.53 -11.89 -2.77
N GLU A 172 -4.47 -12.54 -3.93
CA GLU A 172 -5.04 -13.88 -4.12
C GLU A 172 -4.40 -14.93 -3.20
N TRP A 173 -3.05 -14.92 -3.09
CA TRP A 173 -2.36 -15.82 -2.18
C TRP A 173 -2.74 -15.55 -0.73
N THR A 174 -2.79 -14.31 -0.31
CA THR A 174 -3.20 -13.88 1.03
C THR A 174 -4.62 -14.32 1.33
N GLY A 175 -5.56 -14.13 0.42
CA GLY A 175 -6.95 -14.54 0.56
C GLY A 175 -7.14 -16.05 0.77
N ARG A 176 -6.26 -16.88 0.20
CA ARG A 176 -6.26 -18.34 0.44
C ARG A 176 -5.74 -18.75 1.83
N HIS A 177 -4.96 -17.88 2.48
CA HIS A 177 -4.32 -18.13 3.77
C HIS A 177 -4.88 -17.24 4.89
N GLN A 178 -5.88 -16.45 4.60
CA GLN A 178 -6.44 -15.47 5.51
C GLN A 178 -7.01 -16.13 6.76
N LEU A 179 -6.73 -15.53 7.91
CA LEU A 179 -7.35 -15.91 9.18
C LEU A 179 -8.76 -15.30 9.24
N ARG A 180 -9.78 -16.12 8.98
CA ARG A 180 -11.18 -15.68 8.89
C ARG A 180 -12.00 -15.96 10.14
N ASP A 181 -11.39 -16.58 11.16
CA ASP A 181 -12.08 -17.00 12.36
C ASP A 181 -12.46 -15.80 13.24
N GLU A 182 -13.74 -15.46 13.26
CA GLU A 182 -14.27 -14.40 14.15
C GLU A 182 -14.00 -14.70 15.63
N GLU A 183 -13.94 -15.97 16.01
CA GLU A 183 -13.70 -16.41 17.38
C GLU A 183 -12.30 -16.03 17.86
N TYR A 184 -11.29 -16.10 17.00
CA TYR A 184 -9.94 -15.64 17.32
C TYR A 184 -9.94 -14.15 17.75
N TRP A 185 -10.66 -13.31 17.03
CA TRP A 185 -10.70 -11.88 17.30
C TRP A 185 -11.48 -11.49 18.56
N LYS A 186 -12.39 -12.39 19.02
CA LYS A 186 -13.14 -12.19 20.26
C LYS A 186 -12.33 -12.56 21.49
N GLU A 187 -11.47 -13.56 21.39
CA GLU A 187 -10.78 -14.17 22.53
C GLU A 187 -9.29 -13.88 22.60
N ALA A 188 -8.68 -13.35 21.51
CA ALA A 188 -7.24 -13.09 21.49
C ALA A 188 -6.85 -12.04 22.55
N PRO A 189 -5.93 -12.37 23.47
CA PRO A 189 -5.48 -11.44 24.50
C PRO A 189 -4.80 -10.24 23.85
N GLY A 190 -5.26 -9.03 24.17
CA GLY A 190 -4.72 -7.77 23.66
C GLY A 190 -5.52 -7.15 22.51
N PHE A 191 -6.47 -7.87 21.91
CA PHE A 191 -7.41 -7.31 20.94
C PHE A 191 -8.73 -6.93 21.61
N LYS A 192 -8.76 -5.81 22.32
CA LYS A 192 -10.03 -5.17 22.66
C LYS A 192 -10.57 -4.51 21.40
N LYS A 193 -11.65 -5.05 20.83
CA LYS A 193 -12.49 -4.29 19.91
C LYS A 193 -12.95 -3.04 20.67
N THR A 194 -12.40 -1.89 20.36
CA THR A 194 -13.07 -0.63 20.62
C THR A 194 -14.27 -0.57 19.68
N GLU A 195 -15.47 -0.37 20.23
CA GLU A 195 -16.69 -0.23 19.43
C GLU A 195 -16.47 0.87 18.38
N GLY A 196 -16.42 0.51 17.12
CA GLY A 196 -16.14 1.42 15.99
C GLY A 196 -14.84 1.16 15.23
N GLU A 197 -13.88 0.44 15.80
CA GLU A 197 -12.71 -0.05 15.09
C GLU A 197 -12.93 -1.51 14.73
N HIS A 198 -13.06 -1.81 13.45
CA HIS A 198 -12.86 -3.16 12.97
C HIS A 198 -11.39 -3.48 13.24
N GLY A 199 -11.17 -4.32 14.26
CA GLY A 199 -9.85 -4.68 14.76
C GLY A 199 -8.94 -5.15 13.65
N VAL A 200 -7.98 -4.31 13.34
CA VAL A 200 -6.84 -4.64 12.50
C VAL A 200 -5.66 -3.91 13.12
N PHE A 201 -4.64 -4.67 13.48
CA PHE A 201 -3.29 -4.36 13.97
C PHE A 201 -2.91 -2.92 14.17
#